data_af2074aaf54410db0e2cac94867e6351
#
_entry.id   af2074aaf54410db0e2cac94867e6351
#
_cell.length_a   1.000
_cell.length_b   1.000
_cell.length_c   1.000
_cell.angle_alpha   90.00
_cell.angle_beta   90.00
_cell.angle_gamma   90.00
#
_symmetry.space_group_name_H-M   'P 1'
#
loop_
_entity.id
_entity.type
_entity.pdbx_description
1 polymer ?
#
loop_
_entity_poly.entity_id
_entity_poly.type
_entity_poly.pdbx_seq_one_letter_code
_entity_poly.pdbx_strand_id
1 'polypeptide(L)'
;MAVWALGLNHTTAPLDLRGRFSFGLDRLGETLQQLRASHHRRPAAAILSTCNRTEIYCASDRPELDRTVHWLAEFGQITPGELRSYTYTLADGQAARHAFRVASGLDSMVLGEPQILGQLKEAVRAADDAGALGTTLNQLFQRSFAVAKEVRTSTEIGAHSISMAAAAVRLASQLFEDLTEIRVLFVGAGEMIELAATHFAARNPRSIAIANRTLERGEKLATRFGGEVLRLADLSERLHEFDAVISCTASQLPLIGLGAVERALKKRRHRPIFMVDLAVPRDIEPEVKALEDVYLYTVDDLAHVVQTAQANQIGRASC
;
A
#
# COMPACT_ATOMS: atom_id res chain seq x y z
N MET A 1 9.97 13.20 -28.00
CA MET A 1 9.06 13.35 -26.85
C MET A 1 9.87 13.24 -25.57
N ALA A 2 9.79 14.24 -24.70
CA ALA A 2 10.39 14.21 -23.37
C ALA A 2 9.50 13.42 -22.40
N VAL A 3 10.11 12.66 -21.52
CA VAL A 3 9.43 11.93 -20.46
C VAL A 3 9.79 12.57 -19.13
N TRP A 4 8.81 12.72 -18.23
CA TRP A 4 9.09 13.14 -16.87
C TRP A 4 8.27 12.34 -15.87
N ALA A 5 8.79 12.20 -14.67
CA ALA A 5 8.10 11.62 -13.52
C ALA A 5 8.10 12.61 -12.36
N LEU A 6 6.95 12.84 -11.77
CA LEU A 6 6.76 13.55 -10.50
C LEU A 6 6.25 12.54 -9.49
N GLY A 7 6.91 12.43 -8.36
CA GLY A 7 6.51 11.45 -7.36
C GLY A 7 6.76 11.89 -5.93
N LEU A 8 6.06 11.27 -5.02
CA LEU A 8 6.33 11.26 -3.59
C LEU A 8 6.27 9.80 -3.09
N ASN A 9 7.07 9.48 -2.10
CA ASN A 9 7.14 8.13 -1.57
C ASN A 9 7.43 8.13 -0.06
N HIS A 10 7.57 6.94 0.51
CA HIS A 10 7.82 6.73 1.94
C HIS A 10 9.10 7.40 2.47
N THR A 11 10.07 7.72 1.60
CA THR A 11 11.31 8.43 2.01
C THR A 11 11.19 9.94 1.93
N THR A 12 10.25 10.45 1.14
CA THR A 12 10.08 11.89 0.91
C THR A 12 8.90 12.50 1.65
N ALA A 13 7.87 11.70 1.96
CA ALA A 13 6.63 12.19 2.54
C ALA A 13 6.13 11.30 3.68
N PRO A 14 5.66 11.90 4.80
CA PRO A 14 5.07 11.15 5.91
C PRO A 14 3.76 10.46 5.48
N LEU A 15 3.35 9.45 6.24
CA LEU A 15 2.20 8.58 5.94
C LEU A 15 0.91 9.36 5.70
N ASP A 16 0.60 10.32 6.58
CA ASP A 16 -0.64 11.10 6.50
C ASP A 16 -0.67 11.98 5.24
N LEU A 17 0.47 12.53 4.85
CA LEU A 17 0.58 13.29 3.61
C LEU A 17 0.41 12.37 2.39
N ARG A 18 1.05 11.20 2.37
CA ARG A 18 0.88 10.22 1.29
C ARG A 18 -0.57 9.81 1.10
N GLY A 19 -1.32 9.67 2.21
CA GLY A 19 -2.75 9.38 2.17
C GLY A 19 -3.57 10.40 1.38
N ARG A 20 -3.19 11.67 1.43
CA ARG A 20 -3.88 12.76 0.67
C ARG A 20 -3.67 12.65 -0.84
N PHE A 21 -2.64 11.98 -1.29
CA PHE A 21 -2.31 11.76 -2.70
C PHE A 21 -2.60 10.34 -3.19
N SER A 22 -3.41 9.59 -2.46
CA SER A 22 -3.81 8.24 -2.86
C SER A 22 -4.91 8.28 -3.92
N PHE A 23 -4.72 7.55 -5.01
CA PHE A 23 -5.66 7.43 -6.11
C PHE A 23 -6.22 6.02 -6.19
N GLY A 24 -7.55 5.87 -6.04
CA GLY A 24 -8.21 4.59 -6.21
C GLY A 24 -8.22 4.14 -7.67
N LEU A 25 -8.02 2.85 -7.90
CA LEU A 25 -8.01 2.28 -9.27
C LEU A 25 -9.33 2.49 -10.01
N ASP A 26 -10.45 2.47 -9.29
CA ASP A 26 -11.81 2.67 -9.82
C ASP A 26 -12.03 4.08 -10.41
N ARG A 27 -11.29 5.08 -9.92
CA ARG A 27 -11.37 6.47 -10.38
C ARG A 27 -10.16 6.92 -11.20
N LEU A 28 -9.19 6.03 -11.42
CA LEU A 28 -7.92 6.40 -12.03
C LEU A 28 -8.08 6.91 -13.47
N GLY A 29 -9.00 6.35 -14.26
CA GLY A 29 -9.30 6.81 -15.59
C GLY A 29 -9.81 8.25 -15.64
N GLU A 30 -10.76 8.63 -14.78
CA GLU A 30 -11.27 9.99 -14.65
C GLU A 30 -10.15 10.95 -14.19
N THR A 31 -9.39 10.54 -13.20
CA THR A 31 -8.23 11.29 -12.66
C THR A 31 -7.20 11.60 -13.73
N LEU A 32 -6.88 10.63 -14.59
CA LEU A 32 -5.97 10.81 -15.74
C LEU A 32 -6.51 11.81 -16.75
N GLN A 33 -7.81 11.81 -17.03
CA GLN A 33 -8.40 12.80 -17.92
C GLN A 33 -8.33 14.22 -17.34
N GLN A 34 -8.57 14.38 -16.04
CA GLN A 34 -8.45 15.67 -15.33
C GLN A 34 -7.00 16.17 -15.37
N LEU A 35 -6.02 15.31 -15.05
CA LEU A 35 -4.60 15.64 -15.15
C LEU A 35 -4.23 16.11 -16.55
N ARG A 36 -4.61 15.37 -17.58
CA ARG A 36 -4.31 15.73 -18.98
C ARG A 36 -4.99 17.03 -19.41
N ALA A 37 -6.18 17.30 -18.92
CA ALA A 37 -6.92 18.52 -19.20
C ALA A 37 -6.30 19.76 -18.53
N SER A 38 -5.56 19.61 -17.44
CA SER A 38 -4.86 20.71 -16.76
C SER A 38 -3.66 21.22 -17.56
N HIS A 39 -3.17 20.49 -18.55
CA HIS A 39 -2.05 20.85 -19.41
C HIS A 39 -2.52 21.51 -20.71
N HIS A 40 -1.75 22.42 -21.28
CA HIS A 40 -2.08 23.06 -22.56
C HIS A 40 -2.10 22.05 -23.71
N ARG A 41 -1.19 21.08 -23.68
CA ARG A 41 -1.14 19.96 -24.60
C ARG A 41 -1.29 18.70 -23.83
N ARG A 42 -2.44 18.06 -23.90
CA ARG A 42 -2.76 16.82 -23.21
C ARG A 42 -1.63 15.81 -23.34
N PRO A 43 -0.73 15.66 -22.34
CA PRO A 43 0.38 14.70 -22.44
C PRO A 43 -0.15 13.26 -22.40
N ALA A 44 0.65 12.31 -22.85
CA ALA A 44 0.48 10.95 -22.39
C ALA A 44 0.74 10.91 -20.89
N ALA A 45 -0.05 10.15 -20.12
CA ALA A 45 0.04 10.11 -18.67
C ALA A 45 -0.30 8.74 -18.12
N ALA A 46 0.39 8.35 -17.03
CA ALA A 46 0.06 7.21 -16.20
C ALA A 46 0.31 7.57 -14.72
N ILE A 47 -0.51 7.04 -13.82
CA ILE A 47 -0.40 7.27 -12.38
C ILE A 47 -0.23 5.92 -11.68
N LEU A 48 0.87 5.77 -10.95
CA LEU A 48 1.09 4.65 -10.03
C LEU A 48 0.79 5.14 -8.60
N SER A 49 -0.22 4.58 -7.97
CA SER A 49 -0.58 4.89 -6.58
C SER A 49 -0.63 3.60 -5.76
N THR A 50 0.20 3.53 -4.73
CA THR A 50 0.33 2.38 -3.82
C THR A 50 0.42 2.88 -2.37
N CYS A 51 0.49 1.99 -1.39
CA CYS A 51 0.73 2.38 0.00
C CYS A 51 2.08 3.10 0.20
N ASN A 52 3.06 2.88 -0.70
CA ASN A 52 4.42 3.39 -0.56
C ASN A 52 4.69 4.66 -1.35
N ARG A 53 3.95 4.90 -2.44
CA ARG A 53 4.23 5.98 -3.38
C ARG A 53 3.02 6.40 -4.20
N THR A 54 3.09 7.63 -4.64
CA THR A 54 2.28 8.13 -5.75
C THR A 54 3.21 8.77 -6.76
N GLU A 55 3.19 8.28 -7.99
CA GLU A 55 4.03 8.74 -9.08
C GLU A 55 3.19 9.02 -10.33
N ILE A 56 3.42 10.15 -10.94
CA ILE A 56 2.81 10.59 -12.21
C ILE A 56 3.89 10.55 -13.28
N TYR A 57 3.73 9.71 -14.27
CA TYR A 57 4.57 9.63 -15.45
C TYR A 57 3.88 10.33 -16.61
N CYS A 58 4.57 11.24 -17.26
CA CYS A 58 4.06 11.96 -18.41
C CYS A 58 5.05 11.93 -19.58
N ALA A 59 4.51 12.04 -20.80
CA ALA A 59 5.30 12.21 -22.02
C ALA A 59 4.65 13.22 -22.97
N SER A 60 5.45 14.18 -23.46
CA SER A 60 5.02 15.22 -24.40
C SER A 60 6.20 15.80 -25.15
N ASP A 61 5.97 16.45 -26.28
CA ASP A 61 7.01 17.21 -26.98
C ASP A 61 7.42 18.48 -26.24
N ARG A 62 6.55 19.00 -25.39
CA ARG A 62 6.82 20.14 -24.50
C ARG A 62 6.42 19.78 -23.08
N PRO A 63 7.39 19.46 -22.22
CA PRO A 63 7.11 19.12 -20.84
C PRO A 63 6.58 20.34 -20.07
N GLU A 64 5.50 20.14 -19.32
CA GLU A 64 4.85 21.17 -18.50
C GLU A 64 4.84 20.70 -17.03
N LEU A 65 6.01 20.44 -16.47
CA LEU A 65 6.18 19.91 -15.11
C LEU A 65 5.49 20.77 -14.07
N ASP A 66 5.58 22.09 -14.17
CA ASP A 66 4.94 23.00 -13.21
C ASP A 66 3.42 22.82 -13.17
N ARG A 67 2.80 22.50 -14.29
CA ARG A 67 1.37 22.19 -14.33
C ARG A 67 1.04 20.88 -13.63
N THR A 68 1.89 19.88 -13.81
CA THR A 68 1.73 18.61 -13.07
C THR A 68 1.82 18.85 -11.56
N VAL A 69 2.77 19.68 -11.12
CA VAL A 69 2.93 20.05 -9.70
C VAL A 69 1.71 20.82 -9.19
N HIS A 70 1.21 21.82 -9.94
CA HIS A 70 0.04 22.59 -9.55
C HIS A 70 -1.20 21.73 -9.44
N TRP A 71 -1.44 20.87 -10.45
CA TRP A 71 -2.57 19.95 -10.44
C TRP A 71 -2.51 18.98 -9.23
N LEU A 72 -1.34 18.39 -8.94
CA LEU A 72 -1.19 17.49 -7.81
C LEU A 72 -1.35 18.23 -6.48
N ALA A 73 -0.83 19.46 -6.35
CA ALA A 73 -0.98 20.30 -5.16
C ALA A 73 -2.45 20.65 -4.89
N GLU A 74 -3.19 21.01 -5.93
CA GLU A 74 -4.63 21.26 -5.85
C GLU A 74 -5.39 20.02 -5.39
N PHE A 75 -5.08 18.86 -5.97
CA PHE A 75 -5.67 17.58 -5.56
C PHE A 75 -5.43 17.30 -4.07
N GLY A 76 -4.21 17.47 -3.59
CA GLY A 76 -3.82 17.24 -2.19
C GLY A 76 -4.18 18.39 -1.24
N GLN A 77 -4.77 19.50 -1.74
CA GLN A 77 -5.13 20.68 -0.97
C GLN A 77 -3.96 21.28 -0.17
N ILE A 78 -2.79 21.38 -0.81
CA ILE A 78 -1.59 22.04 -0.30
C ILE A 78 -1.06 23.02 -1.34
N THR A 79 -0.12 23.89 -0.94
CA THR A 79 0.50 24.82 -1.89
C THR A 79 1.51 24.08 -2.79
N PRO A 80 1.73 24.53 -4.04
CA PRO A 80 2.77 23.96 -4.89
C PRO A 80 4.18 24.05 -4.27
N GLY A 81 4.44 25.09 -3.50
CA GLY A 81 5.71 25.27 -2.77
C GLY A 81 5.91 24.21 -1.69
N GLU A 82 4.87 23.94 -0.92
CA GLU A 82 4.87 22.88 0.10
C GLU A 82 5.02 21.50 -0.55
N LEU A 83 4.26 21.20 -1.61
CA LEU A 83 4.35 19.94 -2.32
C LEU A 83 5.77 19.64 -2.81
N ARG A 84 6.47 20.64 -3.34
CA ARG A 84 7.85 20.48 -3.84
C ARG A 84 8.84 20.00 -2.79
N SER A 85 8.62 20.30 -1.50
CA SER A 85 9.47 19.81 -0.41
C SER A 85 9.33 18.31 -0.13
N TYR A 86 8.25 17.69 -0.61
CA TYR A 86 7.94 16.26 -0.43
C TYR A 86 8.03 15.44 -1.72
N THR A 87 8.30 16.09 -2.86
CA THR A 87 8.32 15.41 -4.16
C THR A 87 9.71 15.40 -4.77
N TYR A 88 9.93 14.38 -5.59
CA TYR A 88 11.04 14.34 -6.54
C TYR A 88 10.53 14.49 -7.96
N THR A 89 11.37 15.03 -8.80
CA THR A 89 11.13 15.17 -10.23
C THR A 89 12.28 14.56 -11.00
N LEU A 90 11.95 13.75 -11.98
CA LEU A 90 12.90 13.03 -12.81
C LEU A 90 12.57 13.27 -14.29
N ALA A 91 13.59 13.47 -15.11
CA ALA A 91 13.43 13.70 -16.54
C ALA A 91 14.14 12.64 -17.37
N ASP A 92 13.55 12.31 -18.50
CA ASP A 92 14.10 11.46 -19.56
C ASP A 92 14.77 10.17 -19.04
N GLY A 93 16.08 10.04 -19.20
CA GLY A 93 16.82 8.84 -18.76
C GLY A 93 16.73 8.57 -17.27
N GLN A 94 16.59 9.60 -16.42
CA GLN A 94 16.40 9.43 -14.98
C GLN A 94 15.00 8.87 -14.68
N ALA A 95 13.96 9.37 -15.37
CA ALA A 95 12.60 8.85 -15.24
C ALA A 95 12.54 7.37 -15.69
N ALA A 96 13.19 7.03 -16.80
CA ALA A 96 13.26 5.66 -17.29
C ALA A 96 13.99 4.72 -16.30
N ARG A 97 15.15 5.14 -15.81
CA ARG A 97 15.91 4.37 -14.82
C ARG A 97 15.10 4.14 -13.54
N HIS A 98 14.39 5.17 -13.10
CA HIS A 98 13.53 5.09 -11.93
C HIS A 98 12.37 4.10 -12.15
N ALA A 99 11.68 4.16 -13.29
CA ALA A 99 10.62 3.21 -13.64
C ALA A 99 11.13 1.76 -13.63
N PHE A 100 12.35 1.50 -14.10
CA PHE A 100 12.98 0.17 -14.05
C PHE A 100 13.23 -0.28 -12.61
N ARG A 101 13.75 0.60 -11.75
CA ARG A 101 13.99 0.32 -10.33
C ARG A 101 12.69 0.01 -9.59
N VAL A 102 11.66 0.82 -9.81
CA VAL A 102 10.34 0.63 -9.21
C VAL A 102 9.73 -0.71 -9.66
N ALA A 103 9.69 -0.98 -10.96
CA ALA A 103 9.17 -2.24 -11.50
C ALA A 103 9.89 -3.48 -10.96
N SER A 104 11.20 -3.35 -10.70
CA SER A 104 12.04 -4.43 -10.14
C SER A 104 11.91 -4.58 -8.61
N GLY A 105 11.21 -3.67 -7.93
CA GLY A 105 11.11 -3.66 -6.46
C GLY A 105 12.37 -3.16 -5.76
N LEU A 106 13.29 -2.51 -6.50
CA LEU A 106 14.56 -1.96 -5.96
C LEU A 106 14.35 -0.64 -5.21
N ASP A 107 13.19 -0.03 -5.35
CA ASP A 107 12.83 1.25 -4.73
C ASP A 107 11.63 1.09 -3.77
N SER A 108 11.26 -0.13 -3.42
CA SER A 108 10.16 -0.45 -2.50
C SER A 108 10.64 -0.42 -1.05
N MET A 109 9.72 -0.18 -0.11
CA MET A 109 9.98 -0.30 1.35
C MET A 109 10.56 -1.66 1.71
N VAL A 110 10.03 -2.70 1.08
CA VAL A 110 10.53 -4.08 1.15
C VAL A 110 11.22 -4.38 -0.16
N LEU A 111 12.54 -4.55 -0.10
CA LEU A 111 13.35 -4.82 -1.28
C LEU A 111 12.89 -6.11 -1.97
N GLY A 112 12.61 -6.02 -3.28
CA GLY A 112 12.20 -7.17 -4.08
C GLY A 112 10.72 -7.58 -3.90
N GLU A 113 9.89 -6.75 -3.27
CA GLU A 113 8.46 -7.03 -3.10
C GLU A 113 7.79 -7.36 -4.45
N PRO A 114 7.13 -8.53 -4.58
CA PRO A 114 6.57 -8.96 -5.86
C PRO A 114 5.39 -8.12 -6.32
N GLN A 115 4.65 -7.51 -5.40
CA GLN A 115 3.38 -6.83 -5.65
C GLN A 115 3.52 -5.57 -6.50
N ILE A 116 4.63 -4.82 -6.36
CA ILE A 116 4.83 -3.55 -7.10
C ILE A 116 4.77 -3.73 -8.62
N LEU A 117 5.26 -4.85 -9.15
CA LEU A 117 5.18 -5.12 -10.58
C LEU A 117 3.73 -5.34 -11.03
N GLY A 118 2.92 -6.03 -10.24
CA GLY A 118 1.49 -6.20 -10.47
C GLY A 118 0.76 -4.86 -10.47
N GLN A 119 0.98 -4.05 -9.44
CA GLN A 119 0.38 -2.72 -9.29
C GLN A 119 0.77 -1.78 -10.44
N LEU A 120 2.04 -1.81 -10.88
CA LEU A 120 2.48 -1.02 -12.03
C LEU A 120 1.79 -1.46 -13.34
N LYS A 121 1.60 -2.77 -13.54
CA LYS A 121 0.84 -3.29 -14.71
C LYS A 121 -0.62 -2.86 -14.68
N GLU A 122 -1.26 -2.85 -13.52
CA GLU A 122 -2.64 -2.37 -13.36
C GLU A 122 -2.75 -0.87 -13.64
N ALA A 123 -1.81 -0.06 -13.15
CA ALA A 123 -1.74 1.37 -13.43
C ALA A 123 -1.58 1.66 -14.94
N VAL A 124 -0.72 0.90 -15.61
CA VAL A 124 -0.50 1.02 -17.07
C VAL A 124 -1.75 0.60 -17.85
N ARG A 125 -2.42 -0.47 -17.44
CA ARG A 125 -3.69 -0.90 -18.06
C ARG A 125 -4.76 0.17 -17.90
N ALA A 126 -4.92 0.73 -16.69
CA ALA A 126 -5.89 1.81 -16.45
C ALA A 126 -5.61 3.04 -17.32
N ALA A 127 -4.33 3.37 -17.55
CA ALA A 127 -3.94 4.46 -18.42
C ALA A 127 -4.24 4.16 -19.91
N ASP A 128 -4.07 2.91 -20.33
CA ASP A 128 -4.40 2.46 -21.70
C ASP A 128 -5.91 2.47 -21.94
N ASP A 129 -6.68 1.89 -21.02
CA ASP A 129 -8.16 1.87 -21.07
C ASP A 129 -8.74 3.29 -21.11
N ALA A 130 -8.11 4.26 -20.44
CA ALA A 130 -8.47 5.66 -20.47
C ALA A 130 -7.97 6.41 -21.74
N GLY A 131 -7.26 5.75 -22.66
CA GLY A 131 -6.64 6.38 -23.81
C GLY A 131 -5.60 7.44 -23.45
N ALA A 132 -4.96 7.27 -22.29
CA ALA A 132 -3.99 8.23 -21.75
C ALA A 132 -2.53 7.81 -21.95
N LEU A 133 -2.26 6.53 -22.19
CA LEU A 133 -0.91 5.96 -22.11
C LEU A 133 0.05 6.47 -23.21
N GLY A 134 -0.41 6.54 -24.46
CA GLY A 134 0.43 6.92 -25.59
C GLY A 134 1.60 5.97 -25.86
N THR A 135 2.22 6.10 -27.05
CA THR A 135 3.26 5.16 -27.51
C THR A 135 4.53 5.23 -26.66
N THR A 136 4.97 6.45 -26.29
CA THR A 136 6.23 6.64 -25.55
C THR A 136 6.18 6.03 -24.15
N LEU A 137 5.10 6.27 -23.39
CA LEU A 137 4.95 5.67 -22.07
C LEU A 137 4.72 4.16 -22.16
N ASN A 138 3.96 3.69 -23.16
CA ASN A 138 3.80 2.25 -23.36
C ASN A 138 5.15 1.56 -23.58
N GLN A 139 6.01 2.10 -24.43
CA GLN A 139 7.36 1.55 -24.64
C GLN A 139 8.20 1.56 -23.36
N LEU A 140 8.16 2.67 -22.60
CA LEU A 140 8.85 2.78 -21.31
C LEU A 140 8.43 1.65 -20.35
N PHE A 141 7.12 1.46 -20.18
CA PHE A 141 6.61 0.46 -19.23
C PHE A 141 6.80 -0.98 -19.70
N GLN A 142 6.64 -1.26 -21.00
CA GLN A 142 6.95 -2.60 -21.53
C GLN A 142 8.42 -2.95 -21.31
N ARG A 143 9.33 -1.99 -21.50
CA ARG A 143 10.75 -2.18 -21.19
C ARG A 143 10.99 -2.36 -19.69
N SER A 144 10.29 -1.60 -18.84
CA SER A 144 10.35 -1.74 -17.37
C SER A 144 9.93 -3.14 -16.92
N PHE A 145 8.88 -3.71 -17.54
CA PHE A 145 8.42 -5.07 -17.23
C PHE A 145 9.44 -6.13 -17.65
N ALA A 146 10.09 -5.96 -18.81
CA ALA A 146 11.13 -6.85 -19.26
C ALA A 146 12.36 -6.83 -18.32
N VAL A 147 12.82 -5.63 -17.95
CA VAL A 147 13.93 -5.45 -16.99
C VAL A 147 13.58 -6.04 -15.62
N ALA A 148 12.36 -5.81 -15.12
CA ALA A 148 11.93 -6.38 -13.84
C ALA A 148 11.94 -7.92 -13.86
N LYS A 149 11.53 -8.53 -14.96
CA LYS A 149 11.59 -9.98 -15.13
C LYS A 149 13.04 -10.47 -15.13
N GLU A 150 13.92 -9.81 -15.87
CA GLU A 150 15.36 -10.14 -15.94
C GLU A 150 16.01 -10.05 -14.56
N VAL A 151 15.81 -8.92 -13.83
CA VAL A 151 16.36 -8.75 -12.47
C VAL A 151 15.90 -9.85 -11.54
N ARG A 152 14.63 -10.23 -11.56
CA ARG A 152 14.08 -11.29 -10.70
C ARG A 152 14.58 -12.69 -11.04
N THR A 153 14.92 -12.95 -12.31
CA THR A 153 15.43 -14.27 -12.75
C THR A 153 16.95 -14.39 -12.63
N SER A 154 17.67 -13.27 -12.70
CA SER A 154 19.13 -13.24 -12.65
C SER A 154 19.71 -12.92 -11.27
N THR A 155 18.87 -12.55 -10.31
CA THR A 155 19.30 -12.20 -8.95
C THR A 155 18.39 -12.84 -7.89
N GLU A 156 18.90 -12.96 -6.67
CA GLU A 156 18.15 -13.48 -5.51
C GLU A 156 17.24 -12.43 -4.85
N ILE A 157 16.97 -11.29 -5.51
CA ILE A 157 16.29 -10.16 -4.90
C ILE A 157 14.88 -10.49 -4.39
N GLY A 158 14.21 -11.48 -5.01
CA GLY A 158 12.89 -11.97 -4.59
C GLY A 158 12.93 -13.13 -3.59
N ALA A 159 14.08 -13.78 -3.41
CA ALA A 159 14.18 -15.02 -2.63
C ALA A 159 14.17 -14.77 -1.10
N HIS A 160 14.56 -13.59 -0.67
CA HIS A 160 14.75 -13.25 0.75
C HIS A 160 13.85 -12.10 1.23
N SER A 161 12.84 -11.69 0.45
CA SER A 161 11.92 -10.66 0.88
C SER A 161 11.03 -11.18 2.01
N ILE A 162 11.33 -10.77 3.25
CA ILE A 162 10.39 -10.92 4.35
C ILE A 162 9.21 -10.01 4.04
N SER A 163 8.06 -10.60 3.74
CA SER A 163 6.87 -9.81 3.42
C SER A 163 6.39 -9.05 4.66
N MET A 164 5.70 -7.92 4.47
CA MET A 164 5.04 -7.20 5.56
C MET A 164 4.05 -8.11 6.31
N ALA A 165 3.42 -9.04 5.60
CA ALA A 165 2.54 -10.04 6.19
C ALA A 165 3.28 -10.97 7.18
N ALA A 166 4.48 -11.42 6.83
CA ALA A 166 5.31 -12.21 7.75
C ALA A 166 5.80 -11.38 8.94
N ALA A 167 6.12 -10.10 8.73
CA ALA A 167 6.46 -9.18 9.81
C ALA A 167 5.31 -8.96 10.78
N ALA A 168 4.08 -8.82 10.29
CA ALA A 168 2.89 -8.72 11.13
C ALA A 168 2.69 -9.95 12.02
N VAL A 169 2.83 -11.16 11.47
CA VAL A 169 2.77 -12.41 12.25
C VAL A 169 3.88 -12.46 13.30
N ARG A 170 5.10 -12.05 12.95
CA ARG A 170 6.23 -12.01 13.90
C ARG A 170 5.96 -11.07 15.07
N LEU A 171 5.41 -9.88 14.81
CA LEU A 171 5.05 -8.94 15.87
C LEU A 171 3.91 -9.49 16.74
N ALA A 172 2.89 -10.11 16.14
CA ALA A 172 1.83 -10.77 16.89
C ALA A 172 2.37 -11.87 17.81
N SER A 173 3.37 -12.65 17.35
CA SER A 173 4.03 -13.70 18.16
C SER A 173 4.88 -13.15 19.30
N GLN A 174 5.19 -11.87 19.31
CA GLN A 174 5.87 -11.22 20.44
C GLN A 174 4.90 -10.76 21.53
N LEU A 175 3.64 -10.50 21.15
CA LEU A 175 2.59 -10.06 22.06
C LEU A 175 1.81 -11.24 22.65
N PHE A 176 1.51 -12.25 21.83
CA PHE A 176 0.73 -13.42 22.22
C PHE A 176 1.65 -14.64 22.39
N GLU A 177 1.56 -15.31 23.53
CA GLU A 177 2.33 -16.53 23.82
C GLU A 177 1.98 -17.67 22.84
N ASP A 178 0.68 -17.79 22.50
CA ASP A 178 0.17 -18.81 21.59
C ASP A 178 -0.79 -18.20 20.55
N LEU A 179 -0.41 -18.24 19.29
CA LEU A 179 -1.24 -17.75 18.19
C LEU A 179 -2.42 -18.68 17.88
N THR A 180 -2.44 -19.91 18.39
CA THR A 180 -3.57 -20.84 18.20
C THR A 180 -4.79 -20.44 19.05
N GLU A 181 -4.60 -19.64 20.07
CA GLU A 181 -5.66 -19.17 20.96
C GLU A 181 -6.31 -17.87 20.51
N ILE A 182 -5.69 -17.14 19.55
CA ILE A 182 -6.18 -15.83 19.14
C ILE A 182 -7.26 -15.91 18.04
N ARG A 183 -8.14 -14.93 18.05
CA ARG A 183 -9.12 -14.67 16.99
C ARG A 183 -8.64 -13.52 16.13
N VAL A 184 -8.52 -13.73 14.81
CA VAL A 184 -7.96 -12.77 13.88
C VAL A 184 -9.04 -12.22 12.96
N LEU A 185 -9.11 -10.90 12.85
CA LEU A 185 -9.98 -10.19 11.93
C LEU A 185 -9.14 -9.54 10.82
N PHE A 186 -9.53 -9.77 9.59
CA PHE A 186 -9.00 -9.07 8.42
C PHE A 186 -10.05 -8.12 7.88
N VAL A 187 -9.68 -6.85 7.67
CA VAL A 187 -10.56 -5.81 7.12
C VAL A 187 -10.09 -5.45 5.73
N GLY A 188 -10.91 -5.80 4.74
CA GLY A 188 -10.58 -5.76 3.32
C GLY A 188 -10.52 -7.16 2.70
N ALA A 189 -10.41 -7.24 1.38
CA ALA A 189 -10.26 -8.48 0.61
C ALA A 189 -9.36 -8.27 -0.63
N GLY A 190 -8.34 -7.42 -0.50
CA GLY A 190 -7.30 -7.21 -1.49
C GLY A 190 -6.11 -8.16 -1.32
N GLU A 191 -5.15 -8.07 -2.23
CA GLU A 191 -3.96 -8.92 -2.28
C GLU A 191 -3.14 -8.92 -0.97
N MET A 192 -2.98 -7.74 -0.34
CA MET A 192 -2.27 -7.62 0.95
C MET A 192 -2.98 -8.37 2.07
N ILE A 193 -4.32 -8.30 2.12
CA ILE A 193 -5.11 -9.03 3.10
C ILE A 193 -5.04 -10.54 2.85
N GLU A 194 -5.13 -10.96 1.59
CA GLU A 194 -5.00 -12.38 1.22
C GLU A 194 -3.64 -12.95 1.65
N LEU A 195 -2.56 -12.18 1.43
CA LEU A 195 -1.22 -12.56 1.84
C LEU A 195 -1.10 -12.62 3.37
N ALA A 196 -1.59 -11.60 4.08
CA ALA A 196 -1.60 -11.59 5.54
C ALA A 196 -2.42 -12.76 6.12
N ALA A 197 -3.61 -13.01 5.57
CA ALA A 197 -4.45 -14.14 5.98
C ALA A 197 -3.75 -15.49 5.76
N THR A 198 -3.03 -15.65 4.66
CA THR A 198 -2.24 -16.87 4.38
C THR A 198 -1.16 -17.10 5.46
N HIS A 199 -0.42 -16.05 5.84
CA HIS A 199 0.62 -16.15 6.86
C HIS A 199 0.06 -16.41 8.27
N PHE A 200 -1.07 -15.78 8.63
CA PHE A 200 -1.73 -16.03 9.91
C PHE A 200 -2.39 -17.42 9.95
N ALA A 201 -3.07 -17.84 8.86
CA ALA A 201 -3.68 -19.16 8.77
C ALA A 201 -2.67 -20.31 8.96
N ALA A 202 -1.43 -20.13 8.48
CA ALA A 202 -0.33 -21.08 8.70
C ALA A 202 0.04 -21.26 10.19
N ARG A 203 -0.42 -20.38 11.07
CA ARG A 203 -0.25 -20.47 12.53
C ARG A 203 -1.44 -21.10 13.23
N ASN A 204 -2.47 -21.53 12.48
CA ASN A 204 -3.68 -22.18 12.99
C ASN A 204 -4.39 -21.38 14.09
N PRO A 205 -4.73 -20.09 13.88
CA PRO A 205 -5.41 -19.30 14.89
C PRO A 205 -6.77 -19.92 15.23
N ARG A 206 -7.31 -19.61 16.41
CA ARG A 206 -8.60 -20.12 16.88
C ARG A 206 -9.74 -19.84 15.92
N SER A 207 -9.75 -18.66 15.31
CA SER A 207 -10.70 -18.32 14.23
C SER A 207 -10.17 -17.20 13.36
N ILE A 208 -10.63 -17.18 12.11
CA ILE A 208 -10.39 -16.13 11.14
C ILE A 208 -11.73 -15.52 10.73
N ALA A 209 -11.81 -14.20 10.69
CA ALA A 209 -12.94 -13.47 10.15
C ALA A 209 -12.48 -12.46 9.11
N ILE A 210 -13.29 -12.26 8.06
CA ILE A 210 -13.03 -11.30 6.98
C ILE A 210 -14.16 -10.27 6.96
N ALA A 211 -13.85 -9.01 7.20
CA ALA A 211 -14.79 -7.90 7.03
C ALA A 211 -14.51 -7.20 5.70
N ASN A 212 -15.49 -7.11 4.82
CA ASN A 212 -15.35 -6.43 3.54
C ASN A 212 -16.63 -5.71 3.12
N ARG A 213 -16.49 -4.64 2.33
CA ARG A 213 -17.62 -3.89 1.77
C ARG A 213 -18.47 -4.77 0.87
N THR A 214 -17.84 -5.54 0.01
CA THR A 214 -18.48 -6.50 -0.89
C THR A 214 -18.46 -7.87 -0.24
N LEU A 215 -19.61 -8.36 0.24
CA LEU A 215 -19.71 -9.64 0.93
C LEU A 215 -19.16 -10.80 0.09
N GLU A 216 -19.48 -10.87 -1.18
CA GLU A 216 -19.04 -11.93 -2.09
C GLU A 216 -17.51 -12.07 -2.15
N ARG A 217 -16.76 -10.94 -2.15
CA ARG A 217 -15.30 -10.98 -2.09
C ARG A 217 -14.81 -11.47 -0.73
N GLY A 218 -15.44 -11.04 0.33
CA GLY A 218 -15.15 -11.49 1.68
C GLY A 218 -15.39 -12.99 1.83
N GLU A 219 -16.51 -13.51 1.30
CA GLU A 219 -16.89 -14.92 1.33
C GLU A 219 -15.88 -15.82 0.62
N LYS A 220 -15.41 -15.42 -0.57
CA LYS A 220 -14.38 -16.17 -1.30
C LYS A 220 -13.10 -16.33 -0.48
N LEU A 221 -12.67 -15.26 0.18
CA LEU A 221 -11.48 -15.28 1.01
C LEU A 221 -11.70 -16.07 2.31
N ALA A 222 -12.82 -15.87 2.99
CA ALA A 222 -13.16 -16.56 4.22
C ALA A 222 -13.27 -18.08 3.99
N THR A 223 -13.93 -18.51 2.92
CA THR A 223 -14.07 -19.94 2.56
C THR A 223 -12.71 -20.61 2.40
N ARG A 224 -11.73 -19.92 1.80
CA ARG A 224 -10.37 -20.44 1.61
C ARG A 224 -9.67 -20.76 2.93
N PHE A 225 -9.95 -20.00 3.98
CA PHE A 225 -9.32 -20.15 5.29
C PHE A 225 -10.24 -20.76 6.36
N GLY A 226 -11.42 -21.25 5.97
CA GLY A 226 -12.38 -21.79 6.92
C GLY A 226 -12.92 -20.77 7.94
N GLY A 227 -12.92 -19.49 7.53
CA GLY A 227 -13.31 -18.36 8.36
C GLY A 227 -14.76 -17.90 8.17
N GLU A 228 -15.19 -16.93 8.96
CA GLU A 228 -16.48 -16.26 8.84
C GLU A 228 -16.38 -14.92 8.10
N VAL A 229 -17.50 -14.44 7.56
CA VAL A 229 -17.62 -13.13 6.91
C VAL A 229 -18.40 -12.18 7.79
N LEU A 230 -17.88 -10.93 7.91
CA LEU A 230 -18.57 -9.83 8.56
C LEU A 230 -18.90 -8.73 7.56
N ARG A 231 -20.02 -8.05 7.79
CA ARG A 231 -20.27 -6.76 7.13
C ARG A 231 -19.44 -5.67 7.79
N LEU A 232 -18.96 -4.71 7.02
CA LEU A 232 -18.25 -3.55 7.58
C LEU A 232 -19.11 -2.75 8.58
N ALA A 233 -20.45 -2.76 8.39
CA ALA A 233 -21.38 -2.09 9.32
C ALA A 233 -21.35 -2.71 10.73
N ASP A 234 -21.05 -4.00 10.84
CA ASP A 234 -21.05 -4.74 12.12
C ASP A 234 -19.67 -4.65 12.82
N LEU A 235 -18.66 -4.10 12.13
CA LEU A 235 -17.26 -4.06 12.57
C LEU A 235 -17.11 -3.44 13.97
N SER A 236 -17.68 -2.25 14.19
CA SER A 236 -17.55 -1.52 15.46
C SER A 236 -18.14 -2.27 16.65
N GLU A 237 -19.20 -3.05 16.45
CA GLU A 237 -19.87 -3.78 17.51
C GLU A 237 -19.16 -5.09 17.85
N ARG A 238 -18.58 -5.74 16.82
CA ARG A 238 -17.94 -7.05 16.95
C ARG A 238 -16.42 -6.97 17.18
N LEU A 239 -15.82 -5.79 17.10
CA LEU A 239 -14.37 -5.60 17.24
C LEU A 239 -13.81 -6.23 18.53
N HIS A 240 -14.61 -6.23 19.61
CA HIS A 240 -14.21 -6.79 20.90
C HIS A 240 -14.00 -8.31 20.90
N GLU A 241 -14.47 -9.01 19.89
CA GLU A 241 -14.34 -10.47 19.76
C GLU A 241 -12.94 -10.90 19.29
N PHE A 242 -12.15 -9.99 18.71
CA PHE A 242 -10.89 -10.29 18.04
C PHE A 242 -9.68 -9.83 18.85
N ASP A 243 -8.63 -10.61 18.81
CA ASP A 243 -7.37 -10.34 19.50
C ASP A 243 -6.39 -9.65 18.56
N ALA A 244 -6.44 -9.97 17.28
CA ALA A 244 -5.65 -9.34 16.23
C ALA A 244 -6.54 -8.81 15.10
N VAL A 245 -6.25 -7.60 14.61
CA VAL A 245 -6.97 -6.93 13.52
C VAL A 245 -5.95 -6.45 12.49
N ILE A 246 -6.08 -6.90 11.24
CA ILE A 246 -5.24 -6.49 10.12
C ILE A 246 -6.13 -5.80 9.08
N SER A 247 -5.87 -4.53 8.81
CA SER A 247 -6.68 -3.73 7.89
C SER A 247 -5.88 -3.27 6.68
N CYS A 248 -6.47 -3.38 5.50
CA CYS A 248 -5.96 -2.83 4.25
C CYS A 248 -7.11 -2.66 3.27
N THR A 249 -7.71 -1.48 3.24
CA THR A 249 -8.79 -1.15 2.30
C THR A 249 -8.43 0.06 1.44
N ALA A 250 -9.27 0.36 0.46
CA ALA A 250 -9.19 1.58 -0.35
C ALA A 250 -10.12 2.69 0.18
N SER A 251 -10.45 2.67 1.47
CA SER A 251 -11.30 3.69 2.08
C SER A 251 -10.57 5.03 2.14
N GLN A 252 -11.28 6.12 1.84
CA GLN A 252 -10.74 7.47 1.98
C GLN A 252 -10.86 8.00 3.41
N LEU A 253 -11.68 7.36 4.24
CA LEU A 253 -11.91 7.69 5.64
C LEU A 253 -11.62 6.49 6.51
N PRO A 254 -11.14 6.70 7.76
CA PRO A 254 -10.94 5.61 8.70
C PRO A 254 -12.21 4.80 8.93
N LEU A 255 -12.07 3.48 8.95
CA LEU A 255 -13.15 2.52 9.22
C LEU A 255 -13.24 2.16 10.70
N ILE A 256 -12.11 2.25 11.42
CA ILE A 256 -12.00 1.92 12.84
C ILE A 256 -11.62 3.19 13.60
N GLY A 257 -12.59 3.77 14.26
CA GLY A 257 -12.42 4.99 15.05
C GLY A 257 -12.04 4.71 16.51
N LEU A 258 -11.48 5.72 17.17
CA LEU A 258 -11.09 5.69 18.60
C LEU A 258 -12.21 5.17 19.51
N GLY A 259 -13.41 5.72 19.36
CA GLY A 259 -14.56 5.33 20.20
C GLY A 259 -14.99 3.86 20.03
N ALA A 260 -14.79 3.27 18.84
CA ALA A 260 -15.07 1.84 18.63
C ALA A 260 -14.06 0.96 19.38
N VAL A 261 -12.78 1.34 19.34
CA VAL A 261 -11.71 0.61 20.02
C VAL A 261 -11.85 0.73 21.54
N GLU A 262 -12.15 1.92 22.07
CA GLU A 262 -12.41 2.13 23.52
C GLU A 262 -13.57 1.24 24.02
N ARG A 263 -14.68 1.18 23.26
CA ARG A 263 -15.80 0.28 23.62
C ARG A 263 -15.40 -1.19 23.57
N ALA A 264 -14.59 -1.57 22.57
CA ALA A 264 -14.07 -2.93 22.46
C ALA A 264 -13.19 -3.30 23.65
N LEU A 265 -12.25 -2.44 24.04
CA LEU A 265 -11.37 -2.65 25.19
C LEU A 265 -12.17 -2.84 26.50
N LYS A 266 -13.19 -2.00 26.75
CA LYS A 266 -14.07 -2.16 27.92
C LYS A 266 -14.76 -3.52 27.93
N LYS A 267 -15.35 -3.95 26.81
CA LYS A 267 -15.98 -5.28 26.69
C LYS A 267 -14.97 -6.41 26.86
N ARG A 268 -13.72 -6.21 26.43
CA ARG A 268 -12.62 -7.17 26.60
C ARG A 268 -11.99 -7.19 27.99
N ARG A 269 -12.43 -6.34 28.89
CA ARG A 269 -11.83 -6.17 30.23
C ARG A 269 -10.34 -5.88 30.12
N HIS A 270 -9.98 -4.97 29.24
CA HIS A 270 -8.60 -4.52 28.96
C HIS A 270 -7.62 -5.62 28.51
N ARG A 271 -8.11 -6.71 27.94
CA ARG A 271 -7.23 -7.65 27.23
C ARG A 271 -6.67 -6.96 25.99
N PRO A 272 -5.36 -7.07 25.69
CA PRO A 272 -4.73 -6.33 24.63
C PRO A 272 -5.32 -6.68 23.25
N ILE A 273 -5.28 -5.69 22.36
CA ILE A 273 -5.61 -5.84 20.93
C ILE A 273 -4.37 -5.50 20.12
N PHE A 274 -3.95 -6.44 19.26
CA PHE A 274 -2.93 -6.21 18.24
C PHE A 274 -3.60 -5.68 16.98
N MET A 275 -3.14 -4.55 16.45
CA MET A 275 -3.72 -3.92 15.26
C MET A 275 -2.63 -3.59 14.24
N VAL A 276 -2.88 -3.89 12.98
CA VAL A 276 -1.99 -3.55 11.86
C VAL A 276 -2.81 -2.82 10.80
N ASP A 277 -2.40 -1.60 10.49
CA ASP A 277 -2.98 -0.77 9.45
C ASP A 277 -2.02 -0.68 8.25
N LEU A 278 -2.30 -1.44 7.20
CA LEU A 278 -1.53 -1.47 5.95
C LEU A 278 -2.09 -0.50 4.90
N ALA A 279 -3.20 0.18 5.22
CA ALA A 279 -3.87 1.07 4.28
C ALA A 279 -3.21 2.45 4.20
N VAL A 280 -3.26 3.04 3.01
CA VAL A 280 -2.92 4.44 2.74
C VAL A 280 -3.98 4.99 1.77
N PRO A 281 -4.87 5.90 2.22
CA PRO A 281 -5.01 6.48 3.57
C PRO A 281 -5.30 5.44 4.65
N ARG A 282 -5.09 5.81 5.92
CA ARG A 282 -5.26 4.92 7.07
C ARG A 282 -6.70 4.47 7.26
N ASP A 283 -6.87 3.19 7.56
CA ASP A 283 -8.17 2.60 7.95
C ASP A 283 -8.46 2.78 9.45
N ILE A 284 -7.43 3.00 10.26
CA ILE A 284 -7.52 3.12 11.72
C ILE A 284 -7.12 4.53 12.13
N GLU A 285 -7.95 5.19 12.93
CA GLU A 285 -7.65 6.53 13.45
C GLU A 285 -6.32 6.55 14.21
N PRO A 286 -5.42 7.54 13.96
CA PRO A 286 -4.11 7.63 14.61
C PRO A 286 -4.17 7.65 16.13
N GLU A 287 -5.21 8.26 16.69
CA GLU A 287 -5.43 8.43 18.12
C GLU A 287 -5.58 7.09 18.85
N VAL A 288 -5.97 6.03 18.16
CA VAL A 288 -6.06 4.66 18.69
C VAL A 288 -4.72 4.19 19.26
N LYS A 289 -3.61 4.66 18.70
CA LYS A 289 -2.24 4.31 19.18
C LYS A 289 -1.97 4.78 20.62
N ALA A 290 -2.71 5.77 21.11
CA ALA A 290 -2.54 6.30 22.47
C ALA A 290 -3.21 5.44 23.55
N LEU A 291 -4.03 4.46 23.20
CA LEU A 291 -4.70 3.57 24.14
C LEU A 291 -3.70 2.53 24.71
N GLU A 292 -3.67 2.36 26.04
CA GLU A 292 -2.67 1.53 26.74
C GLU A 292 -2.69 0.05 26.31
N ASP A 293 -3.89 -0.51 26.04
CA ASP A 293 -4.06 -1.92 25.71
C ASP A 293 -4.11 -2.17 24.19
N VAL A 294 -3.65 -1.21 23.37
CA VAL A 294 -3.60 -1.31 21.91
C VAL A 294 -2.16 -1.28 21.42
N TYR A 295 -1.83 -2.24 20.59
CA TYR A 295 -0.55 -2.34 19.88
C TYR A 295 -0.80 -2.10 18.39
N LEU A 296 -0.81 -0.83 17.99
CA LEU A 296 -1.08 -0.40 16.62
C LEU A 296 0.21 -0.17 15.84
N TYR A 297 0.36 -0.90 14.75
CA TYR A 297 1.45 -0.77 13.78
C TYR A 297 0.92 -0.33 12.44
N THR A 298 1.61 0.61 11.81
CA THR A 298 1.33 1.08 10.45
C THR A 298 2.19 0.34 9.42
N VAL A 299 1.94 0.59 8.15
CA VAL A 299 2.78 0.10 7.05
C VAL A 299 4.24 0.53 7.22
N ASP A 300 4.49 1.75 7.69
CA ASP A 300 5.84 2.28 7.92
C ASP A 300 6.53 1.59 9.11
N ASP A 301 5.79 1.32 10.20
CA ASP A 301 6.32 0.56 11.34
C ASP A 301 6.76 -0.85 10.92
N LEU A 302 5.93 -1.54 10.09
CA LEU A 302 6.28 -2.87 9.58
C LEU A 302 7.47 -2.84 8.62
N ALA A 303 7.55 -1.83 7.76
CA ALA A 303 8.69 -1.66 6.87
C ALA A 303 10.00 -1.55 7.64
N HIS A 304 10.01 -0.80 8.74
CA HIS A 304 11.18 -0.68 9.61
C HIS A 304 11.57 -2.02 10.25
N VAL A 305 10.59 -2.81 10.71
CA VAL A 305 10.83 -4.16 11.25
C VAL A 305 11.47 -5.08 10.20
N VAL A 306 10.98 -5.04 8.96
CA VAL A 306 11.52 -5.84 7.85
C VAL A 306 12.96 -5.43 7.54
N GLN A 307 13.23 -4.13 7.41
CA GLN A 307 14.57 -3.60 7.11
C GLN A 307 15.59 -3.99 8.20
N THR A 308 15.20 -3.87 9.47
CA THR A 308 16.06 -4.26 10.61
C THR A 308 16.35 -5.76 10.60
N ALA A 309 15.37 -6.59 10.26
CA ALA A 309 15.55 -8.03 10.17
C ALA A 309 16.49 -8.43 9.02
N GLN A 310 16.38 -7.77 7.87
CA GLN A 310 17.29 -7.98 6.72
C GLN A 310 18.73 -7.55 7.04
N ALA A 311 18.93 -6.40 7.67
CA ALA A 311 20.26 -5.93 8.07
C ALA A 311 20.93 -6.92 9.04
N ASN A 312 20.19 -7.48 9.99
CA ASN A 312 20.70 -8.48 10.94
C ASN A 312 21.05 -9.81 10.26
N GLN A 313 20.35 -10.22 9.20
CA GLN A 313 20.70 -11.42 8.42
C GLN A 313 22.00 -11.21 7.63
N ILE A 314 22.17 -10.06 6.99
CA ILE A 314 23.39 -9.71 6.25
C ILE A 314 24.60 -9.66 7.20
N GLY A 315 24.44 -9.04 8.40
CA GLY A 315 25.50 -9.00 9.40
C GLY A 315 25.93 -10.38 9.92
N ARG A 316 25.00 -11.34 10.01
CA ARG A 316 25.31 -12.73 10.41
C ARG A 316 25.95 -13.56 9.31
N ALA A 317 25.66 -13.25 8.05
CA ALA A 317 26.27 -13.93 6.91
C ALA A 317 27.70 -13.42 6.58
N SER A 318 28.09 -12.28 7.18
CA SER A 318 29.40 -11.65 6.96
C SER A 318 30.42 -11.97 8.09
N CYS A 319 30.03 -12.72 9.10
CA CYS A 319 30.88 -13.27 10.15
C CYS A 319 31.09 -14.78 9.96
#